data_9777ab78c7d5d663107f72de65365592
#
_entry.id   9777ab78c7d5d663107f72de65365592
#
_cell.length_a   1.000
_cell.length_b   1.000
_cell.length_c   1.000
_cell.angle_alpha   90.00
_cell.angle_beta   90.00
_cell.angle_gamma   90.00
#
_symmetry.space_group_name_H-M   'P 1'
#
loop_
_entity.id
_entity.type
_entity.pdbx_description
1 polymer ?
#
loop_
_entity_poly.entity_id
_entity_poly.type
_entity_poly.pdbx_seq_one_letter_code
_entity_poly.pdbx_strand_id
1 'polypeptide(L)'
;HDGFCMFDTATTDYKITDPSCPFHTSPYADITRSLYEEFRKRGMAISVYFSKPDWHCDDYWHRDFGTAPTRNVNYSIQEYPQLWDRFVSYTHRQLEELGTDYGKIDCLWLDGGWVNKDNLNQDIRLGEIVEKLRKGPQPHLIVCDRTVGGEYENIVTPEKQVPEEPLFIPWETCTTVGEKFSFHYTDHFKSGRQLVHLLLDIVSKGGNLA
;
A
#
# COMPACT_ATOMS: atom_id res chain seq x y z
N HIS A 1 -2.80 -0.01 -7.50
CA HIS A 1 -3.54 1.24 -7.73
C HIS A 1 -4.85 1.03 -8.51
N ASP A 2 -5.13 -0.20 -8.95
CA ASP A 2 -6.28 -0.52 -9.80
C ASP A 2 -7.58 -0.70 -9.00
N GLY A 3 -7.54 -0.59 -7.68
CA GLY A 3 -8.69 -0.65 -6.78
C GLY A 3 -9.28 -2.04 -6.52
N PHE A 4 -8.81 -3.10 -7.21
CA PHE A 4 -9.33 -4.44 -6.98
C PHE A 4 -8.91 -4.97 -5.61
N CYS A 5 -9.90 -5.27 -4.75
CA CYS A 5 -9.66 -5.71 -3.39
C CYS A 5 -9.46 -7.22 -3.32
N MET A 6 -8.30 -7.67 -2.83
CA MET A 6 -7.98 -9.08 -2.58
C MET A 6 -8.47 -9.55 -1.21
N PHE A 7 -9.32 -8.76 -0.55
CA PHE A 7 -9.95 -9.03 0.75
C PHE A 7 -11.45 -8.75 0.68
N ASP A 8 -12.18 -9.26 1.65
CA ASP A 8 -13.63 -9.08 1.72
C ASP A 8 -13.96 -7.71 2.34
N THR A 9 -14.20 -6.72 1.49
CA THR A 9 -14.59 -5.36 1.91
C THR A 9 -16.07 -5.13 1.70
N ALA A 10 -16.67 -4.32 2.56
CA ALA A 10 -18.04 -3.82 2.38
C ALA A 10 -18.10 -2.50 1.58
N THR A 11 -16.95 -1.96 1.15
CA THR A 11 -16.88 -0.63 0.53
C THR A 11 -17.09 -0.64 -0.98
N THR A 12 -16.87 -1.77 -1.65
CA THR A 12 -16.99 -1.91 -3.10
C THR A 12 -17.30 -3.35 -3.49
N ASP A 13 -17.94 -3.51 -4.65
CA ASP A 13 -18.14 -4.81 -5.31
C ASP A 13 -16.91 -5.22 -6.15
N TYR A 14 -15.97 -4.31 -6.37
CA TYR A 14 -14.73 -4.58 -7.10
C TYR A 14 -13.73 -5.32 -6.20
N LYS A 15 -14.09 -6.55 -5.87
CA LYS A 15 -13.37 -7.41 -4.92
C LYS A 15 -13.41 -8.88 -5.32
N ILE A 16 -12.44 -9.64 -4.83
CA ILE A 16 -12.28 -11.07 -5.16
C ILE A 16 -13.42 -11.95 -4.62
N THR A 17 -14.07 -11.51 -3.54
CA THR A 17 -15.19 -12.22 -2.90
C THR A 17 -16.56 -11.88 -3.49
N ASP A 18 -16.62 -10.93 -4.43
CA ASP A 18 -17.88 -10.56 -5.07
C ASP A 18 -18.44 -11.70 -5.93
N PRO A 19 -19.76 -11.94 -5.92
CA PRO A 19 -20.40 -12.98 -6.73
C PRO A 19 -20.12 -12.90 -8.24
N SER A 20 -19.78 -11.73 -8.77
CA SER A 20 -19.36 -11.56 -10.16
C SER A 20 -17.94 -12.06 -10.43
N CYS A 21 -17.10 -12.22 -9.40
CA CYS A 21 -15.76 -12.76 -9.52
C CYS A 21 -15.81 -14.29 -9.59
N PRO A 22 -15.24 -14.94 -10.62
CA PRO A 22 -15.27 -16.39 -10.74
C PRO A 22 -14.65 -17.15 -9.56
N PHE A 23 -13.75 -16.51 -8.81
CA PHE A 23 -13.07 -17.10 -7.66
C PHE A 23 -13.91 -17.04 -6.37
N HIS A 24 -15.04 -16.32 -6.33
CA HIS A 24 -15.86 -16.13 -5.12
C HIS A 24 -16.35 -17.43 -4.48
N THR A 25 -16.51 -18.51 -5.26
CA THR A 25 -16.96 -19.83 -4.78
C THR A 25 -15.86 -20.62 -4.10
N SER A 26 -14.60 -20.19 -4.16
CA SER A 26 -13.48 -20.83 -3.49
C SER A 26 -13.61 -20.69 -1.97
N PRO A 27 -13.31 -21.75 -1.17
CA PRO A 27 -13.21 -21.60 0.28
C PRO A 27 -12.09 -20.65 0.72
N TYR A 28 -11.22 -20.26 -0.22
CA TYR A 28 -10.12 -19.31 -0.04
C TYR A 28 -10.36 -18.01 -0.80
N ALA A 29 -11.61 -17.67 -1.11
CA ALA A 29 -11.92 -16.46 -1.89
C ALA A 29 -11.39 -15.19 -1.22
N ASP A 30 -11.46 -15.09 0.11
CA ASP A 30 -10.74 -14.07 0.87
C ASP A 30 -9.26 -14.50 1.00
N ILE A 31 -8.49 -14.22 -0.06
CA ILE A 31 -7.07 -14.57 -0.16
C ILE A 31 -6.26 -13.91 0.95
N THR A 32 -6.55 -12.64 1.26
CA THR A 32 -5.86 -11.88 2.30
C THR A 32 -6.00 -12.56 3.66
N ARG A 33 -7.21 -12.95 4.04
CA ARG A 33 -7.47 -13.69 5.28
C ARG A 33 -6.67 -14.98 5.33
N SER A 34 -6.79 -15.79 4.27
CA SER A 34 -6.14 -17.09 4.17
C SER A 34 -4.62 -16.99 4.29
N LEU A 35 -4.01 -16.02 3.62
CA LEU A 35 -2.55 -15.79 3.67
C LEU A 35 -2.11 -15.31 5.06
N TYR A 36 -2.81 -14.36 5.66
CA TYR A 36 -2.43 -13.81 6.97
C TYR A 36 -2.54 -14.86 8.07
N GLU A 37 -3.57 -15.70 8.04
CA GLU A 37 -3.71 -16.83 8.97
C GLU A 37 -2.56 -17.83 8.84
N GLU A 38 -2.19 -18.21 7.61
CA GLU A 38 -1.10 -19.15 7.37
C GLU A 38 0.27 -18.57 7.73
N PHE A 39 0.49 -17.28 7.48
CA PHE A 39 1.74 -16.62 7.87
C PHE A 39 1.89 -16.53 9.39
N ARG A 40 0.81 -16.17 10.12
CA ARG A 40 0.82 -16.15 11.59
C ARG A 40 1.09 -17.52 12.19
N LYS A 41 0.51 -18.61 11.64
CA LYS A 41 0.79 -19.99 12.08
C LYS A 41 2.28 -20.34 11.97
N ARG A 42 3.02 -19.67 11.08
CA ARG A 42 4.46 -19.85 10.87
C ARG A 42 5.32 -18.82 11.61
N GLY A 43 4.73 -18.00 12.47
CA GLY A 43 5.44 -16.98 13.23
C GLY A 43 5.92 -15.79 12.39
N MET A 44 5.35 -15.57 11.20
CA MET A 44 5.68 -14.43 10.35
C MET A 44 4.89 -13.18 10.77
N ALA A 45 5.54 -12.04 10.72
CA ALA A 45 4.89 -10.74 10.85
C ALA A 45 3.98 -10.46 9.63
N ILE A 46 2.91 -9.69 9.84
CA ILE A 46 1.97 -9.31 8.79
C ILE A 46 2.20 -7.86 8.41
N SER A 47 2.66 -7.65 7.18
CA SER A 47 2.71 -6.33 6.56
C SER A 47 1.58 -6.22 5.53
N VAL A 48 0.70 -5.25 5.73
CA VAL A 48 -0.45 -5.00 4.85
C VAL A 48 -0.04 -3.98 3.80
N TYR A 49 0.10 -4.41 2.54
CA TYR A 49 0.20 -3.48 1.44
C TYR A 49 -1.15 -2.84 1.16
N PHE A 50 -1.18 -1.53 1.05
CA PHE A 50 -2.35 -0.77 0.65
C PHE A 50 -1.97 0.37 -0.29
N SER A 51 -2.65 0.47 -1.41
CA SER A 51 -2.46 1.57 -2.35
C SER A 51 -3.30 2.79 -1.94
N LYS A 52 -2.66 3.92 -1.68
CA LYS A 52 -3.41 5.16 -1.38
C LYS A 52 -4.26 5.64 -2.55
N PRO A 53 -3.77 5.69 -3.81
CA PRO A 53 -4.62 5.98 -4.96
C PRO A 53 -5.47 4.77 -5.35
N ASP A 54 -6.67 5.04 -5.82
CA ASP A 54 -7.58 4.04 -6.38
C ASP A 54 -8.18 4.58 -7.69
N TRP A 55 -7.65 4.08 -8.81
CA TRP A 55 -8.07 4.55 -10.14
C TRP A 55 -9.40 3.98 -10.59
N HIS A 56 -9.95 3.00 -9.87
CA HIS A 56 -11.28 2.47 -10.10
C HIS A 56 -12.36 3.27 -9.36
N CYS A 57 -12.00 3.90 -8.25
CA CYS A 57 -12.94 4.67 -7.44
C CYS A 57 -13.31 5.99 -8.13
N ASP A 58 -14.62 6.19 -8.37
CA ASP A 58 -15.14 7.42 -8.98
C ASP A 58 -14.85 8.68 -8.15
N ASP A 59 -14.61 8.55 -6.85
CA ASP A 59 -14.26 9.69 -6.01
C ASP A 59 -12.75 10.03 -6.09
N TYR A 60 -11.90 9.19 -6.71
CA TYR A 60 -10.50 9.49 -7.04
C TYR A 60 -10.34 9.90 -8.51
N TRP A 61 -10.84 9.09 -9.45
CA TRP A 61 -10.92 9.41 -10.87
C TRP A 61 -12.38 9.53 -11.29
N HIS A 62 -12.88 10.76 -11.19
CA HIS A 62 -14.29 11.02 -11.43
C HIS A 62 -14.60 11.04 -12.93
N ARG A 63 -15.59 10.26 -13.34
CA ARG A 63 -15.97 10.03 -14.74
C ARG A 63 -16.31 11.30 -15.52
N ASP A 64 -16.81 12.33 -14.83
CA ASP A 64 -17.25 13.59 -15.47
C ASP A 64 -16.09 14.54 -15.81
N PHE A 65 -14.86 14.30 -15.30
CA PHE A 65 -13.70 15.18 -15.50
C PHE A 65 -12.72 14.71 -16.58
N GLY A 66 -13.05 13.64 -17.32
CA GLY A 66 -12.21 13.07 -18.36
C GLY A 66 -10.96 12.36 -17.82
N THR A 67 -10.11 11.90 -18.73
CA THR A 67 -8.92 11.09 -18.36
C THR A 67 -7.87 11.96 -17.68
N ALA A 68 -7.40 11.55 -16.52
CA ALA A 68 -6.28 12.21 -15.86
C ALA A 68 -5.00 12.04 -16.70
N PRO A 69 -4.25 13.12 -16.96
CA PRO A 69 -2.97 13.03 -17.67
C PRO A 69 -1.85 12.47 -16.79
N THR A 70 -2.11 12.28 -15.52
CA THR A 70 -1.16 11.84 -14.50
C THR A 70 -1.78 10.76 -13.61
N ARG A 71 -1.04 10.30 -12.60
CA ARG A 71 -1.54 9.36 -11.57
C ARG A 71 -2.43 10.03 -10.51
N ASN A 72 -2.48 11.37 -10.49
CA ASN A 72 -3.23 12.14 -9.52
C ASN A 72 -4.74 12.12 -9.81
N VAL A 73 -5.53 12.66 -8.89
CA VAL A 73 -6.95 12.95 -9.12
C VAL A 73 -7.13 13.75 -10.40
N ASN A 74 -8.23 13.56 -11.10
CA ASN A 74 -8.53 14.22 -12.35
C ASN A 74 -9.41 15.48 -12.19
N TYR A 75 -9.55 15.98 -10.96
CA TYR A 75 -10.31 17.18 -10.62
C TYR A 75 -9.54 18.05 -9.60
N SER A 76 -10.00 19.27 -9.40
CA SER A 76 -9.49 20.17 -8.34
C SER A 76 -10.15 19.83 -7.00
N ILE A 77 -9.35 19.38 -6.02
CA ILE A 77 -9.85 19.08 -4.67
C ILE A 77 -10.40 20.35 -4.00
N GLN A 78 -9.85 21.52 -4.32
CA GLN A 78 -10.33 22.80 -3.77
C GLN A 78 -11.72 23.17 -4.29
N GLU A 79 -12.02 22.83 -5.54
CA GLU A 79 -13.32 23.10 -6.17
C GLU A 79 -14.37 22.04 -5.82
N TYR A 80 -13.92 20.81 -5.63
CA TYR A 80 -14.78 19.63 -5.35
C TYR A 80 -14.36 18.88 -4.09
N PRO A 81 -14.27 19.55 -2.92
CA PRO A 81 -13.79 18.92 -1.69
C PRO A 81 -14.64 17.73 -1.23
N GLN A 82 -15.93 17.72 -1.58
CA GLN A 82 -16.84 16.63 -1.24
C GLN A 82 -16.48 15.30 -1.93
N LEU A 83 -15.86 15.32 -3.12
CA LEU A 83 -15.37 14.12 -3.78
C LEU A 83 -14.19 13.53 -2.98
N TRP A 84 -13.25 14.39 -2.64
CA TRP A 84 -12.09 13.98 -1.85
C TRP A 84 -12.48 13.49 -0.45
N ASP A 85 -13.41 14.14 0.23
CA ASP A 85 -13.91 13.69 1.54
C ASP A 85 -14.56 12.30 1.48
N ARG A 86 -15.29 11.99 0.41
CA ARG A 86 -15.82 10.64 0.19
C ARG A 86 -14.72 9.62 -0.07
N PHE A 87 -13.72 9.99 -0.89
CA PHE A 87 -12.57 9.13 -1.14
C PHE A 87 -11.78 8.85 0.15
N VAL A 88 -11.53 9.86 0.97
CA VAL A 88 -10.88 9.66 2.29
C VAL A 88 -11.70 8.73 3.17
N SER A 89 -13.02 8.93 3.23
CA SER A 89 -13.91 8.08 4.02
C SER A 89 -13.91 6.62 3.51
N TYR A 90 -13.90 6.42 2.20
CA TYR A 90 -13.77 5.11 1.56
C TYR A 90 -12.45 4.44 1.93
N THR A 91 -11.33 5.15 1.78
CA THR A 91 -9.99 4.67 2.13
C THR A 91 -9.88 4.31 3.62
N HIS A 92 -10.38 5.18 4.52
CA HIS A 92 -10.36 4.91 5.95
C HIS A 92 -11.18 3.67 6.33
N ARG A 93 -12.34 3.46 5.70
CA ARG A 93 -13.15 2.27 5.95
C ARG A 93 -12.43 0.99 5.56
N GLN A 94 -11.77 0.95 4.39
CA GLN A 94 -10.96 -0.21 3.98
C GLN A 94 -9.78 -0.47 4.93
N LEU A 95 -9.06 0.57 5.34
CA LEU A 95 -7.98 0.45 6.32
C LEU A 95 -8.49 0.00 7.70
N GLU A 96 -9.67 0.44 8.09
CA GLU A 96 -10.32 -0.02 9.33
C GLU A 96 -10.70 -1.50 9.24
N GLU A 97 -11.34 -1.95 8.15
CA GLU A 97 -11.66 -3.37 7.92
C GLU A 97 -10.38 -4.23 8.00
N LEU A 98 -9.31 -3.84 7.31
CA LEU A 98 -8.03 -4.56 7.36
C LEU A 98 -7.43 -4.58 8.77
N GLY A 99 -7.56 -3.49 9.53
CA GLY A 99 -7.04 -3.38 10.88
C GLY A 99 -7.90 -4.04 11.95
N THR A 100 -9.19 -4.33 11.71
CA THR A 100 -10.11 -4.91 12.70
C THR A 100 -10.44 -6.37 12.40
N ASP A 101 -10.69 -6.72 11.15
CA ASP A 101 -11.30 -7.99 10.79
C ASP A 101 -10.28 -9.08 10.41
N TYR A 102 -9.03 -8.68 10.21
CA TYR A 102 -7.94 -9.56 9.74
C TYR A 102 -6.93 -9.93 10.84
N GLY A 103 -7.27 -9.67 12.11
CA GLY A 103 -6.42 -9.96 13.26
C GLY A 103 -5.25 -8.99 13.40
N LYS A 104 -4.21 -9.39 14.15
CA LYS A 104 -3.04 -8.53 14.35
C LYS A 104 -2.32 -8.26 13.05
N ILE A 105 -2.04 -6.99 12.75
CA ILE A 105 -1.13 -6.55 11.71
C ILE A 105 0.08 -5.86 12.35
N ASP A 106 1.26 -6.04 11.80
CA ASP A 106 2.50 -5.49 12.33
C ASP A 106 2.90 -4.21 11.60
N CYS A 107 2.66 -4.16 10.30
CA CYS A 107 2.98 -2.99 9.46
C CYS A 107 1.85 -2.67 8.49
N LEU A 108 1.53 -1.39 8.36
CA LEU A 108 0.73 -0.84 7.28
C LEU A 108 1.67 -0.21 6.25
N TRP A 109 1.82 -0.86 5.11
CA TRP A 109 2.67 -0.45 4.02
C TRP A 109 1.86 0.26 2.94
N LEU A 110 1.86 1.60 2.98
CA LEU A 110 1.10 2.43 2.06
C LEU A 110 1.91 2.73 0.80
N ASP A 111 1.34 2.47 -0.35
CA ASP A 111 1.94 2.83 -1.63
C ASP A 111 1.28 4.08 -2.23
N GLY A 112 1.91 4.67 -3.25
CA GLY A 112 1.44 5.90 -3.87
C GLY A 112 1.91 7.14 -3.12
N GLY A 113 3.23 7.33 -2.97
CA GLY A 113 3.84 8.47 -2.29
C GLY A 113 3.42 9.83 -2.85
N TRP A 114 2.93 9.89 -4.10
CA TRP A 114 2.38 11.13 -4.67
C TRP A 114 1.02 11.54 -4.08
N VAL A 115 0.30 10.65 -3.41
CA VAL A 115 -0.92 10.98 -2.67
C VAL A 115 -0.52 11.50 -1.30
N ASN A 116 -0.34 12.80 -1.23
CA ASN A 116 0.05 13.54 -0.02
C ASN A 116 -0.44 14.99 -0.10
N LYS A 117 -0.39 15.70 1.02
CA LYS A 117 -0.89 17.07 1.15
C LYS A 117 -0.17 18.07 0.25
N ASP A 118 1.13 17.89 0.03
CA ASP A 118 1.95 18.83 -0.73
C ASP A 118 1.76 18.68 -2.25
N ASN A 119 1.18 17.58 -2.68
CA ASN A 119 0.84 17.33 -4.08
C ASN A 119 -0.68 17.44 -4.30
N LEU A 120 -1.11 18.54 -4.91
CA LEU A 120 -2.52 18.83 -5.23
C LEU A 120 -3.47 18.74 -4.03
N ASN A 121 -2.96 18.89 -2.81
CA ASN A 121 -3.73 18.79 -1.57
C ASN A 121 -4.40 17.40 -1.36
N GLN A 122 -3.75 16.33 -1.85
CA GLN A 122 -4.24 14.96 -1.73
C GLN A 122 -3.99 14.39 -0.32
N ASP A 123 -4.49 15.07 0.71
CA ASP A 123 -4.37 14.64 2.09
C ASP A 123 -5.42 13.59 2.42
N ILE A 124 -4.99 12.33 2.61
CA ILE A 124 -5.87 11.24 3.08
C ILE A 124 -6.12 11.25 4.60
N ARG A 125 -5.64 12.28 5.30
CA ARG A 125 -5.78 12.40 6.76
C ARG A 125 -5.27 11.16 7.50
N LEU A 126 -4.08 10.69 7.10
CA LEU A 126 -3.48 9.43 7.57
C LEU A 126 -3.45 9.33 9.09
N GLY A 127 -3.18 10.44 9.80
CA GLY A 127 -3.15 10.46 11.26
C GLY A 127 -4.45 10.03 11.92
N GLU A 128 -5.60 10.38 11.36
CA GLU A 128 -6.91 10.04 11.92
C GLU A 128 -7.09 8.51 11.98
N ILE A 129 -6.82 7.81 10.87
CA ILE A 129 -7.00 6.35 10.80
C ILE A 129 -5.91 5.60 11.57
N VAL A 130 -4.65 6.04 11.51
CA VAL A 130 -3.55 5.42 12.25
C VAL A 130 -3.79 5.52 13.76
N GLU A 131 -4.16 6.68 14.26
CA GLU A 131 -4.47 6.88 15.69
C GLU A 131 -5.68 6.06 16.14
N LYS A 132 -6.72 5.96 15.30
CA LYS A 132 -7.87 5.10 15.56
C LYS A 132 -7.46 3.64 15.72
N LEU A 133 -6.63 3.12 14.81
CA LEU A 133 -6.14 1.75 14.84
C LEU A 133 -5.22 1.50 16.04
N ARG A 134 -4.29 2.43 16.35
CA ARG A 134 -3.37 2.33 17.49
C ARG A 134 -4.07 2.40 18.85
N LYS A 135 -5.12 3.22 18.97
CA LYS A 135 -5.95 3.29 20.19
C LYS A 135 -6.88 2.09 20.35
N GLY A 136 -7.06 1.31 19.31
CA GLY A 136 -7.94 0.15 19.26
C GLY A 136 -7.19 -1.16 19.05
N PRO A 137 -7.47 -1.86 17.94
CA PRO A 137 -6.99 -3.23 17.73
C PRO A 137 -5.50 -3.37 17.42
N GLN A 138 -4.80 -2.28 17.07
CA GLN A 138 -3.41 -2.32 16.56
C GLN A 138 -2.45 -1.40 17.34
N PRO A 139 -2.26 -1.59 18.65
CA PRO A 139 -1.49 -0.62 19.48
C PRO A 139 0.00 -0.53 19.10
N HIS A 140 0.54 -1.49 18.37
CA HIS A 140 1.95 -1.55 17.96
C HIS A 140 2.13 -1.39 16.45
N LEU A 141 1.13 -0.84 15.75
CA LEU A 141 1.16 -0.69 14.30
C LEU A 141 2.33 0.19 13.84
N ILE A 142 3.17 -0.39 13.01
CA ILE A 142 4.21 0.34 12.26
C ILE A 142 3.58 0.85 10.97
N VAL A 143 3.97 2.04 10.53
CA VAL A 143 3.46 2.64 9.30
C VAL A 143 4.63 3.00 8.39
N CYS A 144 4.47 2.68 7.13
CA CYS A 144 5.32 3.08 6.02
C CYS A 144 4.48 3.92 5.06
N ASP A 145 4.76 5.22 4.94
CA ASP A 145 4.02 6.15 4.07
C ASP A 145 4.76 6.48 2.76
N ARG A 146 5.54 5.52 2.26
CA ARG A 146 6.20 5.61 0.96
C ARG A 146 7.16 6.80 0.83
N THR A 147 7.92 7.07 1.90
CA THR A 147 8.93 8.14 1.97
C THR A 147 8.33 9.54 1.76
N VAL A 148 7.08 9.72 2.19
CA VAL A 148 6.43 11.06 2.25
C VAL A 148 6.99 11.86 3.42
N GLY A 149 7.38 11.18 4.50
CA GLY A 149 7.86 11.80 5.73
C GLY A 149 6.75 12.11 6.73
N GLY A 150 7.15 12.68 7.86
CA GLY A 150 6.23 13.08 8.92
C GLY A 150 6.14 12.06 10.06
N GLU A 151 5.25 12.37 11.00
CA GLU A 151 5.11 11.65 12.28
C GLU A 151 4.72 10.17 12.13
N TYR A 152 3.98 9.85 11.09
CA TYR A 152 3.44 8.51 10.89
C TYR A 152 4.34 7.64 9.99
N GLU A 153 5.44 8.15 9.48
CA GLU A 153 6.39 7.33 8.73
C GLU A 153 7.44 6.73 9.65
N ASN A 154 7.29 5.44 9.99
CA ASN A 154 8.21 4.72 10.87
C ASN A 154 9.31 3.98 10.11
N ILE A 155 9.10 3.72 8.82
CA ILE A 155 10.04 3.07 7.90
C ILE A 155 10.02 3.85 6.59
N VAL A 156 11.18 4.27 6.09
CA VAL A 156 11.31 4.86 4.76
C VAL A 156 11.57 3.79 3.70
N THR A 157 11.08 4.01 2.49
CA THR A 157 11.08 3.00 1.43
C THR A 157 11.60 3.56 0.10
N PRO A 158 12.91 3.85 -0.02
CA PRO A 158 13.49 4.24 -1.30
C PRO A 158 13.29 3.13 -2.34
N GLU A 159 12.60 3.44 -3.44
CA GLU A 159 12.31 2.45 -4.48
C GLU A 159 13.50 2.27 -5.41
N LYS A 160 13.95 1.02 -5.57
CA LYS A 160 15.09 0.64 -6.44
C LYS A 160 16.37 1.44 -6.17
N GLN A 161 16.51 1.98 -4.97
CA GLN A 161 17.66 2.78 -4.58
C GLN A 161 18.23 2.27 -3.26
N VAL A 162 19.55 2.36 -3.13
CA VAL A 162 20.25 2.12 -1.88
C VAL A 162 20.85 3.46 -1.44
N PRO A 163 20.55 3.95 -0.24
CA PRO A 163 21.18 5.16 0.27
C PRO A 163 22.71 5.09 0.22
N GLU A 164 23.37 6.20 -0.06
CA GLU A 164 24.85 6.26 -0.09
C GLU A 164 25.43 5.96 1.31
N GLU A 165 24.81 6.53 2.34
CA GLU A 165 25.19 6.36 3.74
C GLU A 165 24.10 5.65 4.55
N PRO A 166 24.45 5.00 5.70
CA PRO A 166 23.45 4.42 6.60
C PRO A 166 22.44 5.46 7.07
N LEU A 167 21.15 5.09 7.07
CA LEU A 167 20.09 5.95 7.62
C LEU A 167 19.91 5.71 9.12
N PHE A 168 19.53 6.77 9.86
CA PHE A 168 19.20 6.69 11.28
C PHE A 168 17.73 6.33 11.56
N ILE A 169 16.97 6.03 10.52
CA ILE A 169 15.59 5.54 10.57
C ILE A 169 15.56 4.15 9.90
N PRO A 170 14.75 3.21 10.39
CA PRO A 170 14.54 1.95 9.68
C PRO A 170 14.15 2.17 8.22
N TRP A 171 14.71 1.38 7.34
CA TRP A 171 14.43 1.51 5.92
C TRP A 171 14.41 0.17 5.19
N GLU A 172 13.66 0.16 4.09
CA GLU A 172 13.52 -0.98 3.19
C GLU A 172 13.56 -0.48 1.75
N THR A 173 14.31 -1.13 0.89
CA THR A 173 14.20 -0.87 -0.54
C THR A 173 13.45 -1.99 -1.23
N CYS A 174 12.37 -1.64 -1.94
CA CYS A 174 11.72 -2.57 -2.85
C CYS A 174 12.41 -2.50 -4.22
N THR A 175 12.77 -3.67 -4.76
CA THR A 175 13.42 -3.76 -6.07
C THR A 175 12.92 -4.97 -6.84
N THR A 176 13.25 -5.00 -8.13
CA THR A 176 12.89 -6.09 -9.02
C THR A 176 14.13 -6.91 -9.38
N VAL A 177 13.95 -8.20 -9.58
CA VAL A 177 14.99 -9.07 -10.15
C VAL A 177 15.27 -8.69 -11.61
N GLY A 178 14.22 -8.34 -12.36
CA GLY A 178 14.29 -7.77 -13.70
C GLY A 178 14.26 -6.24 -13.70
N GLU A 179 13.99 -5.64 -14.86
CA GLU A 179 13.79 -4.19 -15.02
C GLU A 179 12.37 -3.75 -14.64
N LYS A 180 11.39 -4.63 -14.84
CA LYS A 180 9.96 -4.37 -14.64
C LYS A 180 9.45 -4.97 -13.33
N PHE A 181 8.39 -4.37 -12.75
CA PHE A 181 7.65 -4.98 -11.64
C PHE A 181 6.74 -6.12 -12.10
N SER A 182 6.26 -6.07 -13.33
CA SER A 182 5.49 -7.15 -13.95
C SER A 182 6.41 -8.08 -14.76
N PHE A 183 5.97 -9.35 -14.94
CA PHE A 183 6.69 -10.31 -15.78
C PHE A 183 6.68 -9.88 -17.25
N HIS A 184 7.85 -9.92 -17.88
CA HIS A 184 8.03 -9.72 -19.32
C HIS A 184 8.94 -10.79 -19.89
N TYR A 185 8.57 -11.38 -21.03
CA TYR A 185 9.39 -12.42 -21.71
C TYR A 185 10.77 -11.91 -22.17
N THR A 186 10.87 -10.62 -22.43
CA THR A 186 12.12 -9.97 -22.92
C THR A 186 12.82 -9.16 -21.83
N ASP A 187 12.51 -9.42 -20.55
CA ASP A 187 13.12 -8.70 -19.44
C ASP A 187 14.58 -9.15 -19.23
N HIS A 188 15.42 -8.23 -18.76
CA HIS A 188 16.80 -8.52 -18.41
C HIS A 188 16.93 -8.71 -16.91
N PHE A 189 17.23 -9.93 -16.49
CA PHE A 189 17.33 -10.29 -15.09
C PHE A 189 18.73 -10.04 -14.55
N LYS A 190 18.80 -9.51 -13.32
CA LYS A 190 20.05 -9.41 -12.58
C LYS A 190 20.61 -10.81 -12.32
N SER A 191 21.93 -10.94 -12.44
CA SER A 191 22.60 -12.19 -12.08
C SER A 191 22.53 -12.43 -10.56
N GLY A 192 22.64 -13.70 -10.13
CA GLY A 192 22.69 -14.04 -8.70
C GLY A 192 23.80 -13.29 -7.96
N ARG A 193 24.96 -13.06 -8.60
CA ARG A 193 26.05 -12.26 -8.03
C ARG A 193 25.62 -10.81 -7.77
N GLN A 194 24.93 -10.16 -8.71
CA GLN A 194 24.42 -8.80 -8.55
C GLN A 194 23.42 -8.70 -7.41
N LEU A 195 22.51 -9.70 -7.29
CA LEU A 195 21.52 -9.73 -6.22
C LEU A 195 22.17 -9.93 -4.84
N VAL A 196 23.18 -10.79 -4.73
CA VAL A 196 23.95 -10.98 -3.47
C VAL A 196 24.68 -9.69 -3.08
N HIS A 197 25.35 -9.03 -4.04
CA HIS A 197 26.04 -7.76 -3.77
C HIS A 197 25.05 -6.67 -3.33
N LEU A 198 23.88 -6.58 -3.98
CA LEU A 198 22.82 -5.65 -3.61
C LEU A 198 22.32 -5.91 -2.20
N LEU A 199 22.04 -7.17 -1.85
CA LEU A 199 21.61 -7.56 -0.50
C LEU A 199 22.67 -7.19 0.54
N LEU A 200 23.93 -7.49 0.29
CA LEU A 200 25.04 -7.18 1.21
C LEU A 200 25.20 -5.66 1.42
N ASP A 201 25.09 -4.87 0.36
CA ASP A 201 25.15 -3.41 0.44
C ASP A 201 24.00 -2.85 1.28
N ILE A 202 22.78 -3.31 1.06
CA ILE A 202 21.58 -2.91 1.81
C ILE A 202 21.74 -3.26 3.30
N VAL A 203 22.08 -4.51 3.61
CA VAL A 203 22.20 -4.99 4.99
C VAL A 203 23.37 -4.30 5.73
N SER A 204 24.49 -4.05 5.05
CA SER A 204 25.62 -3.33 5.64
C SER A 204 25.27 -1.90 6.06
N LYS A 205 24.24 -1.31 5.47
CA LYS A 205 23.71 0.03 5.78
C LYS A 205 22.48 0.00 6.69
N GLY A 206 22.17 -1.17 7.26
CA GLY A 206 21.04 -1.35 8.20
C GLY A 206 19.66 -1.40 7.55
N GLY A 207 19.58 -1.64 6.24
CA GLY A 207 18.33 -1.73 5.51
C GLY A 207 17.81 -3.16 5.32
N ASN A 208 16.59 -3.25 4.84
CA ASN A 208 15.95 -4.50 4.39
C ASN A 208 15.75 -4.47 2.87
N LEU A 209 15.80 -5.65 2.26
CA LEU A 209 15.50 -5.84 0.83
C LEU A 209 14.15 -6.53 0.67
N ALA A 210 13.25 -5.87 -0.05
CA ALA A 210 11.98 -6.41 -0.53
C ALA A 210 12.03 -6.66 -2.05
#